data_b58bc7a166ef2bdcfaf9f31081d39fc4
#
_entry.id   b58bc7a166ef2bdcfaf9f31081d39fc4
#
_cell.length_a   1.000
_cell.length_b   1.000
_cell.length_c   1.000
_cell.angle_alpha   90.00
_cell.angle_beta   90.00
_cell.angle_gamma   90.00
#
_symmetry.space_group_name_H-M   'P 1'
#
loop_
_entity.id
_entity.type
_entity.pdbx_description
1 polymer ?
#
loop_
_entity_poly.entity_id
_entity_poly.type
_entity_poly.pdbx_seq_one_letter_code
_entity_poly.pdbx_strand_id
1 'polypeptide(L)' 'MKTLTKKEEEIMGYFWNEGPLFVKQILDFYGEPRPHFNTISTIVRALEEKGYLSHHT' A
#
# COMPACT_ATOMS: atom_id res chain seq x y z
N MET A 1 7.31 12.67 14.68
CA MET A 1 6.56 11.40 14.64
C MET A 1 5.94 11.21 13.27
N LYS A 2 6.18 10.07 12.68
CA LYS A 2 5.64 9.78 11.35
C LYS A 2 4.23 9.25 11.48
N THR A 3 3.31 9.89 10.79
CA THR A 3 1.92 9.47 10.79
C THR A 3 1.52 9.03 9.39
N LEU A 4 0.51 8.19 9.31
CA LEU A 4 0.01 7.73 8.04
C LEU A 4 -1.02 8.71 7.49
N THR A 5 -0.95 8.94 6.18
CA THR A 5 -2.01 9.66 5.49
C THR A 5 -3.20 8.73 5.33
N LYS A 6 -4.36 9.27 4.94
CA LYS A 6 -5.54 8.43 4.71
C LYS A 6 -5.29 7.34 3.68
N LYS A 7 -4.58 7.68 2.61
CA LYS A 7 -4.26 6.71 1.58
C LYS A 7 -3.32 5.63 2.11
N GLU A 8 -2.35 6.03 2.90
CA GLU A 8 -1.42 5.07 3.49
C GLU A 8 -2.13 4.13 4.46
N GLU A 9 -3.04 4.67 5.29
CA GLU A 9 -3.83 3.83 6.19
C GLU A 9 -4.68 2.84 5.43
N GLU A 10 -5.30 3.29 4.35
CA GLU A 10 -6.12 2.42 3.51
C GLU A 10 -5.30 1.27 2.95
N ILE A 11 -4.13 1.58 2.42
CA ILE A 11 -3.24 0.56 1.88
C ILE A 11 -2.75 -0.38 2.97
N MET A 12 -2.37 0.16 4.12
CA MET A 12 -1.94 -0.67 5.24
C MET A 12 -3.05 -1.61 5.71
N GLY A 13 -4.30 -1.15 5.64
CA GLY A 13 -5.43 -1.99 6.00
C GLY A 13 -5.47 -3.28 5.20
N TYR A 14 -5.15 -3.22 3.91
CA TYR A 14 -5.08 -4.41 3.09
C TYR A 14 -3.99 -5.36 3.56
N PHE A 15 -2.83 -4.82 3.91
CA PHE A 15 -1.74 -5.65 4.40
C PHE A 15 -2.08 -6.30 5.74
N TRP A 16 -2.75 -5.56 6.62
CA TRP A 16 -3.14 -6.09 7.92
C TRP A 16 -4.17 -7.22 7.79
N ASN A 17 -5.07 -7.10 6.81
CA ASN A 17 -6.13 -8.10 6.62
C ASN A 17 -5.67 -9.29 5.81
N GLU A 18 -4.89 -9.05 4.75
CA GLU A 18 -4.53 -10.10 3.79
C GLU A 18 -3.10 -10.58 3.95
N GLY A 19 -2.27 -9.84 4.67
CA GLY A 19 -0.86 -10.16 4.80
C GLY A 19 -0.05 -9.60 3.64
N PRO A 20 1.10 -10.20 3.32
CA PRO A 20 1.96 -9.69 2.25
C PRO A 20 1.24 -9.64 0.91
N LEU A 21 1.31 -8.50 0.26
CA LEU A 21 0.65 -8.28 -1.02
C LEU A 21 1.57 -7.59 -2.00
N PHE A 22 1.38 -7.89 -3.27
CA PHE A 22 2.03 -7.13 -4.34
C PHE A 22 1.13 -5.96 -4.72
N VAL A 23 1.74 -4.92 -5.30
CA VAL A 23 0.99 -3.73 -5.74
C VAL A 23 -0.17 -4.12 -6.66
N LYS A 24 0.08 -5.06 -7.56
CA LYS A 24 -0.93 -5.53 -8.49
C LYS A 24 -2.15 -6.10 -7.76
N GLN A 25 -1.93 -6.83 -6.68
CA GLN A 25 -3.00 -7.38 -5.88
C GLN A 25 -3.80 -6.29 -5.18
N ILE A 26 -3.11 -5.26 -4.70
CA ILE A 26 -3.77 -4.11 -4.07
C ILE A 26 -4.70 -3.43 -5.07
N LEU A 27 -4.23 -3.27 -6.31
CA LEU A 27 -5.05 -2.66 -7.35
C LEU A 27 -6.33 -3.46 -7.62
N ASP A 28 -6.26 -4.78 -7.48
CA ASP A 28 -7.43 -5.61 -7.70
C ASP A 28 -8.51 -5.42 -6.65
N PHE A 29 -8.16 -4.89 -5.48
CA PHE A 29 -9.15 -4.60 -4.45
C PHE A 29 -9.95 -3.33 -4.74
N TYR A 30 -9.43 -2.47 -5.59
CA TYR A 30 -10.14 -1.25 -5.98
C TYR A 30 -11.06 -1.56 -7.15
N GLY A 31 -12.28 -1.03 -7.11
CA GLY A 31 -13.18 -1.11 -8.25
C GLY A 31 -12.85 -0.02 -9.27
N GLU A 32 -13.74 0.17 -10.21
CA GLU A 32 -13.58 1.25 -11.17
C GLU A 32 -14.01 2.59 -10.54
N PRO A 33 -13.29 3.69 -10.78
CA PRO A 33 -12.01 3.73 -11.49
C PRO A 33 -10.85 3.28 -10.58
N ARG A 34 -9.86 2.63 -11.17
CA ARG A 34 -8.69 2.18 -10.42
C ARG A 34 -7.67 3.29 -10.30
N PRO A 35 -6.97 3.37 -9.16
CA PRO A 35 -5.82 4.28 -9.07
C PRO A 35 -4.70 3.78 -9.98
N HIS A 36 -3.83 4.68 -10.35
CA HIS A 36 -2.71 4.33 -11.20
C HIS A 36 -1.73 3.44 -10.45
N PHE A 37 -1.14 2.47 -11.16
CA PHE A 37 -0.15 1.58 -10.58
C PHE A 37 0.97 2.36 -9.88
N ASN A 38 1.48 3.41 -10.54
CA ASN A 38 2.56 4.21 -9.98
C ASN A 38 2.17 4.90 -8.68
N THR A 39 0.91 5.30 -8.57
CA THR A 39 0.42 5.94 -7.36
C THR A 39 0.50 4.98 -6.17
N ILE A 40 0.00 3.78 -6.35
CA ILE A 40 0.02 2.77 -5.28
C ILE A 40 1.46 2.34 -4.98
N SER A 41 2.26 2.16 -6.01
CA SER A 41 3.65 1.78 -5.83
C SER A 41 4.42 2.81 -5.01
N THR A 42 4.18 4.10 -5.27
CA THR A 42 4.81 5.17 -4.51
C THR A 42 4.41 5.13 -3.05
N ILE A 43 3.12 4.90 -2.79
CA ILE A 43 2.62 4.81 -1.43
C ILE A 43 3.25 3.64 -0.69
N VAL A 44 3.32 2.48 -1.34
CA VAL A 44 3.91 1.28 -0.75
C VAL A 44 5.39 1.52 -0.41
N ARG A 45 6.12 2.16 -1.31
CA ARG A 45 7.53 2.47 -1.06
C ARG A 45 7.69 3.43 0.11
N ALA A 46 6.80 4.41 0.22
CA ALA A 46 6.84 5.34 1.34
C ALA A 46 6.60 4.60 2.65
N LEU A 47 5.69 3.63 2.66
CA LEU A 47 5.40 2.83 3.84
C LEU A 47 6.61 1.98 4.23
N GLU A 48 7.32 1.45 3.25
CA GLU A 48 8.54 0.70 3.52
C GLU A 48 9.61 1.59 4.14
N GLU A 49 9.77 2.79 3.62
CA GLU A 49 10.74 3.75 4.15
C GLU A 49 10.40 4.18 5.57
N LYS A 50 9.12 4.27 5.89
CA LYS A 50 8.68 4.62 7.23
C LYS A 50 8.78 3.45 8.20
N GLY A 51 9.05 2.26 7.69
CA GLY A 51 9.21 1.08 8.53
C GLY A 51 7.91 0.33 8.81
N TYR A 52 6.82 0.70 8.17
CA TYR A 52 5.56 -0.01 8.35
C TYR A 52 5.49 -1.32 7.57
N LEU A 53 6.21 -1.39 6.47
CA LEU A 53 6.25 -2.58 5.64
C LEU A 53 7.69 -3.06 5.51
N SER A 54 7.85 -4.38 5.43
CA SER A 54 9.16 -4.99 5.18
C SER A 54 9.37 -5.14 3.68
N HIS A 55 10.61 -4.95 3.27
CA HIS A 55 10.97 -5.14 1.87
C HIS A 55 11.38 -6.59 1.67
N HIS A 56 10.68 -7.27 0.80
CA HIS A 56 11.01 -8.65 0.43
C HIS A 56 11.52 -8.70 -0.99
N THR A 57 12.66 -9.29 -1.14
CA THR A 57 13.23 -9.53 -2.47
C THR A 57 13.22 -11.00 -2.77
#